data_bf38d1f18486390d58a029385dae1729
#
_entry.id   bf38d1f18486390d58a029385dae1729
#
_cell.length_a   1.000
_cell.length_b   1.000
_cell.length_c   1.000
_cell.angle_alpha   90.00
_cell.angle_beta   90.00
_cell.angle_gamma   90.00
#
_symmetry.space_group_name_H-M   'P 1'
#
loop_
_entity.id
_entity.type
_entity.pdbx_description
1 polymer ?
#
loop_
_entity_poly.entity_id
_entity_poly.type
_entity_poly.pdbx_seq_one_letter_code
_entity_poly.pdbx_strand_id
1 'polypeptide(L)'
;YVAPTLSLNEDDLRSEVSIATRHSRRDNFNTVKGVFRGPETDHQPTDYAEVTNQAFRTADNGQISTYDLNLPFTDNFSMCRRLALITLERNRQQLTVQATFGMKAFQTQVGDIVQLTMDRMGWSAKEFEVIQWTFGLQSDNDLQVSLTLREISANVFDDISDGLIYERDNTNLLSPFEVPPVGITPSALTKIITEKIVTELAASISTTDVSRIDRVEVQYKSSSDSEYLPMGTGELGKYSVLDLQRGDYDIRARGINTF
;
A
#
# COMPACT_ATOMS: atom_id res chain seq x y z
N TYR A 1 -10.16 12.90 18.94
CA TYR A 1 -9.72 14.00 19.80
C TYR A 1 -10.86 14.42 20.73
N VAL A 2 -10.56 14.51 22.01
CA VAL A 2 -11.51 14.98 23.03
C VAL A 2 -11.09 16.40 23.42
N ALA A 3 -12.08 17.29 23.56
CA ALA A 3 -11.80 18.66 23.99
C ALA A 3 -11.20 18.68 25.42
N PRO A 4 -10.32 19.64 25.73
CA PRO A 4 -9.73 19.75 27.06
C PRO A 4 -10.80 19.87 28.17
N THR A 5 -10.65 19.05 29.20
CA THR A 5 -11.62 18.97 30.30
C THR A 5 -11.32 19.96 31.40
N LEU A 6 -10.06 20.36 31.59
CA LEU A 6 -9.61 21.22 32.68
C LEU A 6 -8.46 22.12 32.24
N SER A 7 -8.44 23.35 32.74
CA SER A 7 -7.30 24.28 32.60
C SER A 7 -6.60 24.45 33.96
N LEU A 8 -5.28 24.17 33.95
CA LEU A 8 -4.38 24.30 35.08
C LEU A 8 -3.37 25.42 34.82
N ASN A 9 -2.95 26.11 35.87
CA ASN A 9 -1.97 27.20 35.83
C ASN A 9 -0.87 27.02 36.88
N GLU A 10 0.08 27.96 36.93
CA GLU A 10 1.18 27.95 37.90
C GLU A 10 0.67 28.04 39.35
N ASP A 11 -0.46 28.70 39.63
CA ASP A 11 -1.02 28.82 40.97
C ASP A 11 -1.59 27.51 41.52
N ASP A 12 -1.94 26.61 40.61
CA ASP A 12 -2.46 25.28 40.96
C ASP A 12 -1.36 24.30 41.40
N LEU A 13 -0.07 24.63 41.15
CA LEU A 13 1.08 23.81 41.50
C LEU A 13 1.33 23.74 43.00
N ARG A 14 1.71 22.56 43.50
CA ARG A 14 2.08 22.29 44.88
C ARG A 14 3.52 21.84 45.09
N SER A 15 4.23 21.50 44.01
CA SER A 15 5.61 21.06 44.07
C SER A 15 6.41 21.49 42.84
N GLU A 16 7.67 21.11 42.81
CA GLU A 16 8.54 21.28 41.65
C GLU A 16 7.97 20.59 40.42
N VAL A 17 8.20 21.20 39.25
CA VAL A 17 7.82 20.66 37.96
C VAL A 17 9.04 20.03 37.30
N SER A 18 8.94 18.77 36.96
CA SER A 18 9.96 18.07 36.14
C SER A 18 9.51 18.01 34.69
N ILE A 19 10.38 18.47 33.78
CA ILE A 19 10.08 18.54 32.36
C ILE A 19 11.13 17.78 31.58
N ALA A 20 10.70 16.72 30.87
CA ALA A 20 11.49 16.06 29.85
C ALA A 20 11.12 16.59 28.47
N THR A 21 12.04 17.30 27.83
CA THR A 21 11.74 18.03 26.57
C THR A 21 11.92 17.20 25.31
N ARG A 22 12.68 16.11 25.39
CA ARG A 22 12.98 15.25 24.21
C ARG A 22 13.21 13.81 24.61
N HIS A 23 12.79 12.91 23.74
CA HIS A 23 13.21 11.51 23.78
C HIS A 23 14.61 11.33 23.19
N SER A 24 15.18 10.14 23.39
CA SER A 24 16.43 9.77 22.73
C SER A 24 16.31 9.84 21.21
N ARG A 25 17.36 10.29 20.52
CA ARG A 25 17.40 10.26 19.05
C ARG A 25 17.18 8.87 18.47
N ARG A 26 17.49 7.85 19.24
CA ARG A 26 17.34 6.45 18.87
C ARG A 26 15.86 6.04 18.77
N ASP A 27 15.00 6.68 19.57
CA ASP A 27 13.58 6.36 19.66
C ASP A 27 12.73 7.24 18.72
N ASN A 28 13.40 8.15 17.99
CA ASN A 28 12.75 9.08 17.09
C ASN A 28 12.68 8.48 15.68
N PHE A 29 11.51 8.52 15.07
CA PHE A 29 11.30 8.07 13.69
C PHE A 29 10.46 9.07 12.90
N ASN A 30 10.57 9.00 11.57
CA ASN A 30 9.86 9.88 10.63
C ASN A 30 9.13 9.10 9.53
N THR A 31 9.18 7.79 9.60
CA THR A 31 8.52 6.88 8.69
C THR A 31 8.01 5.67 9.48
N VAL A 32 6.76 5.28 9.27
CA VAL A 32 6.14 4.09 9.85
C VAL A 32 5.75 3.14 8.73
N LYS A 33 6.13 1.90 8.84
CA LYS A 33 5.77 0.81 7.93
C LYS A 33 5.44 -0.44 8.75
N GLY A 34 4.91 -1.46 8.12
CA GLY A 34 4.61 -2.72 8.79
C GLY A 34 3.64 -3.58 8.01
N VAL A 35 3.18 -4.63 8.64
CA VAL A 35 2.31 -5.62 8.02
C VAL A 35 0.92 -5.65 8.68
N PHE A 36 -0.08 -6.00 7.89
CA PHE A 36 -1.46 -6.24 8.32
C PHE A 36 -1.99 -7.53 7.66
N ARG A 37 -3.24 -7.91 7.93
CA ARG A 37 -3.87 -9.11 7.38
C ARG A 37 -5.24 -8.78 6.81
N GLY A 38 -5.26 -8.27 5.56
CA GLY A 38 -6.49 -7.90 4.87
C GLY A 38 -7.20 -9.06 4.18
N PRO A 39 -8.50 -8.94 3.92
CA PRO A 39 -9.26 -9.92 3.16
C PRO A 39 -8.78 -10.02 1.71
N GLU A 40 -8.20 -8.95 1.18
CA GLU A 40 -7.67 -8.89 -0.18
C GLU A 40 -6.52 -9.87 -0.43
N THR A 41 -5.83 -10.30 0.64
CA THR A 41 -4.69 -11.22 0.59
C THR A 41 -4.96 -12.54 1.29
N ASP A 42 -6.24 -12.93 1.38
CA ASP A 42 -6.66 -14.14 2.10
C ASP A 42 -6.13 -14.20 3.54
N HIS A 43 -6.09 -13.02 4.21
CA HIS A 43 -5.57 -12.83 5.56
C HIS A 43 -4.09 -13.22 5.74
N GLN A 44 -3.32 -13.30 4.66
CA GLN A 44 -1.87 -13.43 4.74
C GLN A 44 -1.22 -12.10 5.14
N PRO A 45 -0.10 -12.14 5.88
CA PRO A 45 0.63 -10.93 6.22
C PRO A 45 1.06 -10.19 4.96
N THR A 46 0.67 -8.92 4.87
CA THR A 46 0.96 -8.06 3.71
C THR A 46 1.34 -6.67 4.20
N ASP A 47 2.27 -6.03 3.52
CA ASP A 47 2.71 -4.68 3.84
C ASP A 47 1.59 -3.67 3.52
N TYR A 48 1.39 -2.71 4.41
CA TYR A 48 0.63 -1.51 4.08
C TYR A 48 1.56 -0.40 3.59
N ALA A 49 1.04 0.55 2.81
CA ALA A 49 1.82 1.67 2.30
C ALA A 49 2.43 2.46 3.45
N GLU A 50 3.74 2.73 3.36
CA GLU A 50 4.46 3.51 4.37
C GLU A 50 3.83 4.88 4.60
N VAL A 51 3.79 5.29 5.87
CA VAL A 51 3.35 6.62 6.28
C VAL A 51 4.57 7.43 6.67
N THR A 52 4.77 8.55 6.00
CA THR A 52 5.93 9.42 6.19
C THR A 52 5.49 10.88 6.26
N ASN A 53 6.21 11.69 7.03
CA ASN A 53 6.02 13.13 7.10
C ASN A 53 7.28 13.85 6.62
N GLN A 54 7.15 14.60 5.51
CA GLN A 54 8.27 15.31 4.89
C GLN A 54 8.87 16.41 5.79
N ALA A 55 8.03 17.08 6.62
CA ALA A 55 8.51 18.09 7.55
C ALA A 55 9.42 17.43 8.62
N PHE A 56 9.07 16.25 9.09
CA PHE A 56 9.88 15.50 10.04
C PHE A 56 11.19 15.03 9.41
N ARG A 57 11.16 14.54 8.17
CA ARG A 57 12.39 14.21 7.43
C ARG A 57 13.33 15.40 7.29
N THR A 58 12.78 16.59 6.96
CA THR A 58 13.57 17.81 6.85
C THR A 58 14.19 18.21 8.19
N ALA A 59 13.42 18.12 9.29
CA ALA A 59 13.92 18.39 10.64
C ALA A 59 15.02 17.40 11.08
N ASP A 60 15.01 16.18 10.55
CA ASP A 60 16.00 15.13 10.80
C ASP A 60 17.17 15.18 9.78
N ASN A 61 17.40 16.30 9.11
CA ASN A 61 18.43 16.51 8.07
C ASN A 61 18.33 15.54 6.89
N GLY A 62 17.13 15.14 6.50
CA GLY A 62 16.87 14.22 5.40
C GLY A 62 17.10 12.73 5.74
N GLN A 63 17.52 12.42 6.95
CA GLN A 63 17.76 11.05 7.38
C GLN A 63 16.43 10.31 7.57
N ILE A 64 16.31 9.12 6.96
CA ILE A 64 15.15 8.27 7.11
C ILE A 64 15.34 7.38 8.34
N SER A 65 14.42 7.49 9.30
CA SER A 65 14.32 6.61 10.45
C SER A 65 12.96 5.92 10.42
N THR A 66 12.95 4.60 10.37
CA THR A 66 11.74 3.80 10.23
C THR A 66 11.36 3.10 11.54
N TYR A 67 10.07 3.02 11.77
CA TYR A 67 9.48 2.21 12.83
C TYR A 67 8.58 1.14 12.21
N ASP A 68 8.75 -0.12 12.64
CA ASP A 68 7.96 -1.25 12.15
C ASP A 68 6.75 -1.47 13.07
N LEU A 69 5.55 -1.09 12.58
CA LEU A 69 4.28 -1.25 13.29
C LEU A 69 3.49 -2.43 12.69
N ASN A 70 3.59 -3.58 13.33
CA ASN A 70 2.86 -4.78 12.89
C ASN A 70 1.47 -4.85 13.52
N LEU A 71 0.45 -5.00 12.68
CA LEU A 71 -0.96 -4.96 13.05
C LEU A 71 -1.66 -6.30 12.68
N PRO A 72 -1.35 -7.41 13.40
CA PRO A 72 -1.81 -8.75 13.01
C PRO A 72 -3.32 -8.96 13.15
N PHE A 73 -4.02 -8.09 13.89
CA PHE A 73 -5.47 -8.18 14.14
C PHE A 73 -6.27 -7.13 13.36
N THR A 74 -5.63 -6.36 12.49
CA THR A 74 -6.30 -5.34 11.69
C THR A 74 -6.44 -5.85 10.27
N ASP A 75 -7.64 -5.83 9.74
CA ASP A 75 -8.02 -6.31 8.41
C ASP A 75 -8.26 -5.19 7.40
N ASN A 76 -8.27 -3.94 7.84
CA ASN A 76 -8.56 -2.78 7.00
C ASN A 76 -7.30 -1.95 6.73
N PHE A 77 -6.94 -1.81 5.45
CA PHE A 77 -5.79 -1.04 4.99
C PHE A 77 -5.80 0.43 5.45
N SER A 78 -6.96 1.11 5.33
CA SER A 78 -7.08 2.51 5.75
C SER A 78 -6.90 2.67 7.27
N MET A 79 -7.42 1.71 8.05
CA MET A 79 -7.23 1.70 9.50
C MET A 79 -5.76 1.52 9.88
N CYS A 80 -5.02 0.64 9.19
CA CYS A 80 -3.58 0.45 9.42
C CYS A 80 -2.81 1.75 9.19
N ARG A 81 -3.08 2.43 8.10
CA ARG A 81 -2.43 3.70 7.78
C ARG A 81 -2.78 4.81 8.78
N ARG A 82 -4.03 4.86 9.22
CA ARG A 82 -4.45 5.80 10.27
C ARG A 82 -3.73 5.55 11.59
N LEU A 83 -3.62 4.29 12.03
CA LEU A 83 -2.85 3.92 13.22
C LEU A 83 -1.35 4.25 13.07
N ALA A 84 -0.80 4.03 11.88
CA ALA A 84 0.58 4.40 11.57
C ALA A 84 0.80 5.92 11.65
N LEU A 85 -0.13 6.74 11.13
CA LEU A 85 -0.07 8.20 11.24
C LEU A 85 -0.14 8.65 12.71
N ILE A 86 -1.10 8.14 13.47
CA ILE A 86 -1.22 8.46 14.91
C ILE A 86 0.08 8.10 15.65
N THR A 87 0.67 6.95 15.33
CA THR A 87 1.94 6.52 15.94
C THR A 87 3.08 7.46 15.56
N LEU A 88 3.15 7.89 14.29
CA LEU A 88 4.15 8.82 13.78
C LEU A 88 4.04 10.18 14.46
N GLU A 89 2.85 10.77 14.49
CA GLU A 89 2.59 12.09 15.07
C GLU A 89 2.79 12.08 16.59
N ARG A 90 2.35 11.03 17.30
CA ARG A 90 2.57 10.87 18.74
C ARG A 90 4.06 10.77 19.11
N ASN A 91 4.89 10.17 18.26
CA ASN A 91 6.33 10.11 18.50
C ASN A 91 6.98 11.49 18.51
N ARG A 92 6.43 12.46 17.76
CA ARG A 92 6.91 13.85 17.72
C ARG A 92 6.42 14.69 18.90
N GLN A 93 5.39 14.26 19.62
CA GLN A 93 4.90 14.87 20.85
C GLN A 93 5.78 14.39 22.02
N GLN A 94 6.99 14.96 22.14
CA GLN A 94 8.05 14.43 23.02
C GLN A 94 8.02 15.03 24.43
N LEU A 95 7.31 16.15 24.62
CA LEU A 95 7.30 16.86 25.89
C LEU A 95 6.50 16.09 26.94
N THR A 96 7.16 15.73 28.03
CA THR A 96 6.54 15.11 29.18
C THR A 96 6.73 15.99 30.40
N VAL A 97 5.68 16.22 31.16
CA VAL A 97 5.66 17.05 32.36
C VAL A 97 5.21 16.21 33.54
N GLN A 98 5.97 16.22 34.60
CA GLN A 98 5.56 15.66 35.92
C GLN A 98 5.41 16.79 36.92
N ALA A 99 4.24 16.93 37.46
CA ALA A 99 3.94 17.97 38.41
C ALA A 99 2.87 17.53 39.42
N THR A 100 2.90 18.12 40.59
CA THR A 100 1.88 17.90 41.61
C THR A 100 1.01 19.15 41.71
N PHE A 101 -0.28 18.94 41.66
CA PHE A 101 -1.30 19.97 41.67
C PHE A 101 -2.18 19.86 42.94
N GLY A 102 -2.90 20.92 43.25
CA GLY A 102 -3.91 20.91 44.29
C GLY A 102 -5.16 20.13 43.89
N MET A 103 -6.18 20.19 44.74
CA MET A 103 -7.45 19.45 44.61
C MET A 103 -8.23 19.76 43.32
N LYS A 104 -7.94 20.86 42.62
CA LYS A 104 -8.53 21.18 41.34
C LYS A 104 -8.26 20.07 40.28
N ALA A 105 -7.07 19.45 40.33
CA ALA A 105 -6.73 18.36 39.45
C ALA A 105 -7.38 17.00 39.78
N PHE A 106 -8.10 16.92 40.90
CA PHE A 106 -8.75 15.67 41.34
C PHE A 106 -9.84 15.19 40.38
N GLN A 107 -10.47 16.10 39.65
CA GLN A 107 -11.52 15.77 38.68
C GLN A 107 -11.00 15.16 37.36
N THR A 108 -9.67 15.11 37.14
CA THR A 108 -9.08 14.52 35.93
C THR A 108 -8.89 13.02 36.09
N GLN A 109 -8.91 12.33 34.94
CA GLN A 109 -8.66 10.90 34.84
C GLN A 109 -7.56 10.64 33.82
N VAL A 110 -6.97 9.43 33.86
CA VAL A 110 -6.00 8.99 32.85
C VAL A 110 -6.69 8.93 31.49
N GLY A 111 -6.08 9.56 30.47
CA GLY A 111 -6.64 9.71 29.14
C GLY A 111 -7.35 11.03 28.89
N ASP A 112 -7.62 11.84 29.92
CA ASP A 112 -8.17 13.19 29.76
C ASP A 112 -7.13 14.13 29.14
N ILE A 113 -7.62 15.15 28.43
CA ILE A 113 -6.79 16.24 27.90
C ILE A 113 -6.97 17.45 28.84
N VAL A 114 -5.86 17.97 29.33
CA VAL A 114 -5.81 19.17 30.17
C VAL A 114 -4.99 20.25 29.48
N GLN A 115 -5.37 21.50 29.72
CA GLN A 115 -4.59 22.66 29.27
C GLN A 115 -3.71 23.14 30.43
N LEU A 116 -2.44 23.38 30.11
CA LEU A 116 -1.49 23.93 31.09
C LEU A 116 -0.97 25.28 30.60
N THR A 117 -1.15 26.29 31.45
CA THR A 117 -0.61 27.65 31.24
C THR A 117 0.54 27.86 32.21
N MET A 118 1.74 28.11 31.65
CA MET A 118 2.95 28.37 32.43
C MET A 118 3.73 29.51 31.77
N ASP A 119 3.65 30.69 32.36
CA ASP A 119 4.26 31.91 31.80
C ASP A 119 5.78 31.81 31.73
N ARG A 120 6.41 31.16 32.72
CA ARG A 120 7.87 30.92 32.73
C ARG A 120 8.37 30.10 31.54
N MET A 121 7.51 29.24 30.99
CA MET A 121 7.82 28.38 29.83
C MET A 121 7.27 28.94 28.51
N GLY A 122 6.53 30.06 28.59
CA GLY A 122 5.84 30.63 27.42
C GLY A 122 4.67 29.75 26.93
N TRP A 123 4.09 28.93 27.80
CA TRP A 123 2.96 28.08 27.45
C TRP A 123 1.65 28.79 27.76
N SER A 124 0.84 28.97 26.75
CA SER A 124 -0.51 29.51 26.86
C SER A 124 -1.50 28.43 26.45
N ALA A 125 -2.26 27.91 27.42
CA ALA A 125 -3.26 26.88 27.23
C ALA A 125 -2.73 25.67 26.39
N LYS A 126 -1.48 25.25 26.63
CA LYS A 126 -0.87 24.13 25.94
C LYS A 126 -1.52 22.82 26.39
N GLU A 127 -1.84 21.97 25.43
CA GLU A 127 -2.61 20.74 25.66
C GLU A 127 -1.72 19.55 26.00
N PHE A 128 -2.16 18.78 26.99
CA PHE A 128 -1.49 17.60 27.49
C PHE A 128 -2.50 16.48 27.78
N GLU A 129 -2.14 15.27 27.42
CA GLU A 129 -2.83 14.02 27.79
C GLU A 129 -2.34 13.57 29.18
N VAL A 130 -3.24 13.24 30.08
CA VAL A 130 -2.91 12.67 31.41
C VAL A 130 -2.54 11.21 31.22
N ILE A 131 -1.25 10.86 31.41
CA ILE A 131 -0.76 9.48 31.30
C ILE A 131 -0.87 8.76 32.64
N GLN A 132 -0.58 9.46 33.72
CA GLN A 132 -0.60 8.91 35.05
C GLN A 132 -1.24 9.90 36.01
N TRP A 133 -2.06 9.40 36.88
CA TRP A 133 -2.74 10.13 37.94
C TRP A 133 -2.51 9.43 39.27
N THR A 134 -2.08 10.15 40.30
CA THR A 134 -1.88 9.63 41.66
C THR A 134 -2.36 10.64 42.69
N PHE A 135 -3.25 10.19 43.54
CA PHE A 135 -3.71 10.98 44.69
C PHE A 135 -2.88 10.67 45.92
N GLY A 136 -2.50 11.67 46.64
CA GLY A 136 -1.67 11.51 47.80
C GLY A 136 -1.96 12.56 48.88
N LEU A 137 -1.57 12.22 50.13
CA LEU A 137 -1.59 13.11 51.27
C LEU A 137 -0.13 13.42 51.63
N GLN A 138 0.22 14.69 51.63
CA GLN A 138 1.54 15.13 52.04
C GLN A 138 1.65 15.31 53.55
N SER A 139 2.89 15.45 54.06
CA SER A 139 3.21 15.50 55.50
C SER A 139 2.48 16.60 56.29
N ASP A 140 2.02 17.63 55.60
CA ASP A 140 1.28 18.77 56.20
C ASP A 140 -0.26 18.62 56.07
N ASN A 141 -0.76 17.42 55.88
CA ASN A 141 -2.19 17.16 55.67
C ASN A 141 -2.79 17.83 54.42
N ASP A 142 -1.96 18.26 53.47
CA ASP A 142 -2.39 18.84 52.19
C ASP A 142 -2.69 17.73 51.15
N LEU A 143 -3.90 17.77 50.61
CA LEU A 143 -4.36 16.82 49.59
C LEU A 143 -3.83 17.24 48.24
N GLN A 144 -3.14 16.34 47.59
CA GLN A 144 -2.44 16.62 46.33
C GLN A 144 -2.70 15.55 45.28
N VAL A 145 -2.62 15.96 44.01
CA VAL A 145 -2.72 15.11 42.84
C VAL A 145 -1.46 15.25 42.02
N SER A 146 -0.70 14.17 41.90
CA SER A 146 0.46 14.12 41.04
C SER A 146 0.04 13.62 39.67
N LEU A 147 0.35 14.39 38.62
CA LEU A 147 0.05 14.10 37.24
C LEU A 147 1.34 13.89 36.45
N THR A 148 1.36 12.88 35.58
CA THR A 148 2.32 12.76 34.47
C THR A 148 1.55 13.10 33.21
N LEU A 149 1.98 14.14 32.54
CA LEU A 149 1.34 14.75 31.38
C LEU A 149 2.23 14.58 30.15
N ARG A 150 1.66 14.19 29.02
CA ARG A 150 2.36 14.12 27.73
C ARG A 150 1.73 15.10 26.76
N GLU A 151 2.55 15.85 26.08
CA GLU A 151 2.10 16.76 25.03
C GLU A 151 1.20 16.04 24.03
N ILE A 152 0.12 16.69 23.63
CA ILE A 152 -0.80 16.23 22.60
C ILE A 152 -1.22 17.40 21.72
N SER A 153 -1.54 17.09 20.47
CA SER A 153 -2.09 18.05 19.53
C SER A 153 -3.27 17.43 18.80
N ALA A 154 -4.26 18.22 18.45
CA ALA A 154 -5.41 17.77 17.67
C ALA A 154 -4.97 17.12 16.34
N ASN A 155 -3.89 17.61 15.72
CA ASN A 155 -3.36 17.11 14.44
C ASN A 155 -2.96 15.62 14.47
N VAL A 156 -2.68 15.06 15.67
CA VAL A 156 -2.39 13.63 15.82
C VAL A 156 -3.55 12.76 15.33
N PHE A 157 -4.77 13.28 15.37
CA PHE A 157 -5.99 12.55 15.00
C PHE A 157 -6.55 12.96 13.65
N ASP A 158 -5.83 13.80 12.89
CA ASP A 158 -6.20 14.14 11.52
C ASP A 158 -6.23 12.90 10.65
N ASP A 159 -7.15 12.87 9.70
CA ASP A 159 -7.28 11.73 8.80
C ASP A 159 -6.32 11.84 7.61
N ILE A 160 -5.88 10.69 7.11
CA ILE A 160 -5.08 10.64 5.88
C ILE A 160 -6.04 10.75 4.69
N SER A 161 -5.96 11.88 3.98
CA SER A 161 -6.81 12.17 2.81
C SER A 161 -6.09 11.94 1.48
N ASP A 162 -5.08 11.08 1.42
CA ASP A 162 -4.28 10.86 0.20
C ASP A 162 -4.95 9.96 -0.84
N GLY A 163 -6.13 9.42 -0.54
CA GLY A 163 -6.91 8.59 -1.46
C GLY A 163 -6.27 7.24 -1.80
N LEU A 164 -5.20 6.85 -1.09
CA LEU A 164 -4.57 5.55 -1.33
C LEU A 164 -5.50 4.43 -0.90
N ILE A 165 -5.80 3.56 -1.85
CA ILE A 165 -6.55 2.31 -1.65
C ILE A 165 -5.54 1.17 -1.79
N TYR A 166 -5.73 0.10 -1.03
CA TYR A 166 -4.98 -1.12 -1.27
C TYR A 166 -5.40 -1.70 -2.62
N GLU A 167 -4.51 -1.65 -3.59
CA GLU A 167 -4.69 -2.33 -4.86
C GLU A 167 -3.91 -3.64 -4.82
N ARG A 168 -4.61 -4.73 -5.10
CA ARG A 168 -3.98 -6.01 -5.32
C ARG A 168 -3.09 -5.90 -6.56
N ASP A 169 -1.86 -6.36 -6.50
CA ASP A 169 -1.03 -6.53 -7.68
C ASP A 169 -1.75 -7.50 -8.63
N ASN A 170 -2.53 -6.94 -9.53
CA ASN A 170 -3.19 -7.70 -10.57
C ASN A 170 -2.14 -8.03 -11.63
N THR A 171 -1.49 -9.15 -11.47
CA THR A 171 -0.67 -9.70 -12.54
C THR A 171 -1.63 -10.13 -13.65
N ASN A 172 -1.69 -9.38 -14.74
CA ASN A 172 -2.36 -9.78 -15.99
C ASN A 172 -1.61 -10.95 -16.66
N LEU A 173 -1.05 -11.85 -15.87
CA LEU A 173 -0.47 -13.07 -16.37
C LEU A 173 -1.60 -13.98 -16.85
N LEU A 174 -1.57 -14.29 -18.12
CA LEU A 174 -2.43 -15.32 -18.71
C LEU A 174 -2.28 -16.63 -17.90
N SER A 175 -3.40 -17.34 -17.72
CA SER A 175 -3.35 -18.67 -17.12
C SER A 175 -2.32 -19.54 -17.84
N PRO A 176 -1.56 -20.41 -17.15
CA PRO A 176 -0.67 -21.37 -17.81
C PRO A 176 -1.35 -22.22 -18.88
N PHE A 177 -2.68 -22.44 -18.73
CA PHE A 177 -3.50 -23.17 -19.68
C PHE A 177 -4.08 -22.34 -20.82
N GLU A 178 -3.86 -21.02 -20.79
CA GLU A 178 -4.35 -20.11 -21.83
C GLU A 178 -3.29 -19.91 -22.90
N VAL A 179 -3.63 -20.33 -24.14
CA VAL A 179 -2.75 -20.17 -25.28
C VAL A 179 -2.98 -18.79 -25.90
N PRO A 180 -1.93 -17.97 -26.10
CA PRO A 180 -2.10 -16.66 -26.71
C PRO A 180 -2.62 -16.76 -28.15
N PRO A 181 -3.41 -15.78 -28.60
CA PRO A 181 -3.92 -15.76 -29.96
C PRO A 181 -2.77 -15.65 -30.97
N VAL A 182 -2.91 -16.35 -32.09
CA VAL A 182 -1.96 -16.26 -33.20
C VAL A 182 -2.50 -15.36 -34.30
N GLY A 183 -1.64 -14.46 -34.80
CA GLY A 183 -1.94 -13.61 -35.93
C GLY A 183 -1.66 -14.37 -37.23
N ILE A 184 -2.54 -14.23 -38.23
CA ILE A 184 -2.40 -14.85 -39.54
C ILE A 184 -2.28 -13.75 -40.61
N THR A 185 -1.22 -13.77 -41.37
CA THR A 185 -1.04 -12.90 -42.54
C THR A 185 -1.06 -13.76 -43.80
N PRO A 186 -2.21 -13.84 -44.51
CA PRO A 186 -2.31 -14.63 -45.72
C PRO A 186 -1.64 -13.93 -46.89
N SER A 187 -1.11 -14.72 -47.80
CA SER A 187 -0.58 -14.25 -49.09
C SER A 187 -0.82 -15.27 -50.19
N ALA A 188 -1.15 -14.82 -51.38
CA ALA A 188 -1.30 -15.66 -52.56
C ALA A 188 -0.26 -15.22 -53.59
N LEU A 189 0.51 -16.14 -54.10
CA LEU A 189 1.56 -15.89 -55.07
C LEU A 189 1.42 -16.88 -56.24
N THR A 190 1.75 -16.43 -57.44
CA THR A 190 1.86 -17.29 -58.63
C THR A 190 3.32 -17.60 -58.85
N LYS A 191 3.67 -18.86 -58.88
CA LYS A 191 5.03 -19.34 -59.12
C LYS A 191 5.06 -20.17 -60.39
N ILE A 192 6.20 -20.14 -61.06
CA ILE A 192 6.48 -21.04 -62.22
C ILE A 192 7.36 -22.16 -61.68
N ILE A 193 6.85 -23.37 -61.70
CA ILE A 193 7.56 -24.57 -61.28
C ILE A 193 7.58 -25.53 -62.47
N THR A 194 8.76 -25.90 -62.94
CA THR A 194 8.94 -26.84 -64.07
C THR A 194 8.07 -26.46 -65.26
N GLU A 195 8.12 -25.19 -65.68
CA GLU A 195 7.39 -24.63 -66.86
C GLU A 195 5.88 -24.58 -66.69
N LYS A 196 5.33 -24.92 -65.52
CA LYS A 196 3.91 -24.83 -65.16
C LYS A 196 3.66 -23.67 -64.23
N ILE A 197 2.62 -22.91 -64.49
CA ILE A 197 2.15 -21.86 -63.58
C ILE A 197 1.34 -22.50 -62.44
N VAL A 198 1.83 -22.31 -61.21
CA VAL A 198 1.24 -22.88 -59.99
C VAL A 198 0.86 -21.75 -59.03
N THR A 199 -0.33 -21.81 -58.44
CA THR A 199 -0.76 -20.89 -57.42
C THR A 199 -0.33 -21.42 -56.06
N GLU A 200 0.36 -20.57 -55.29
CA GLU A 200 0.72 -20.82 -53.91
C GLU A 200 -0.18 -19.99 -52.98
N LEU A 201 -0.86 -20.67 -52.07
CA LEU A 201 -1.49 -20.04 -50.93
C LEU A 201 -0.56 -20.17 -49.73
N ALA A 202 -0.15 -19.06 -49.16
CA ALA A 202 0.74 -19.05 -48.00
C ALA A 202 0.14 -18.25 -46.86
N ALA A 203 0.47 -18.62 -45.63
CA ALA A 203 0.12 -17.91 -44.42
C ALA A 203 1.36 -17.76 -43.53
N SER A 204 1.66 -16.54 -43.11
CA SER A 204 2.69 -16.28 -42.12
C SER A 204 1.99 -16.18 -40.73
N ILE A 205 2.45 -17.00 -39.80
CA ILE A 205 1.90 -17.10 -38.47
C ILE A 205 2.83 -16.39 -37.48
N SER A 206 2.28 -15.46 -36.71
CA SER A 206 3.00 -14.69 -35.70
C SER A 206 2.21 -14.64 -34.41
N THR A 207 2.90 -14.38 -33.28
CA THR A 207 2.30 -14.14 -31.99
C THR A 207 3.10 -13.10 -31.22
N THR A 208 2.50 -12.46 -30.25
CA THR A 208 3.15 -11.52 -29.34
C THR A 208 3.92 -12.23 -28.21
N ASP A 209 3.54 -13.47 -27.88
CA ASP A 209 4.17 -14.26 -26.81
C ASP A 209 4.57 -15.66 -27.34
N VAL A 210 5.79 -15.73 -27.88
CA VAL A 210 6.35 -16.96 -28.45
C VAL A 210 6.61 -18.03 -27.39
N SER A 211 6.86 -17.63 -26.14
CA SER A 211 7.30 -18.55 -25.07
C SER A 211 6.21 -19.54 -24.63
N ARG A 212 4.95 -19.30 -25.00
CA ARG A 212 3.79 -20.09 -24.59
C ARG A 212 3.19 -20.94 -25.68
N ILE A 213 3.80 -20.96 -26.87
CA ILE A 213 3.34 -21.76 -28.00
C ILE A 213 4.47 -22.72 -28.40
N ASP A 214 4.22 -24.01 -28.23
CA ASP A 214 5.17 -25.04 -28.66
C ASP A 214 5.09 -25.28 -30.15
N ARG A 215 3.88 -25.28 -30.68
CA ARG A 215 3.64 -25.49 -32.13
C ARG A 215 2.34 -24.83 -32.56
N VAL A 216 2.22 -24.60 -33.83
CA VAL A 216 0.99 -24.09 -34.46
C VAL A 216 0.45 -25.11 -35.45
N GLU A 217 -0.84 -25.21 -35.55
CA GLU A 217 -1.55 -25.96 -36.56
C GLU A 217 -2.27 -25.00 -37.47
N VAL A 218 -2.00 -25.09 -38.78
CA VAL A 218 -2.59 -24.24 -39.80
C VAL A 218 -3.44 -25.08 -40.73
N GLN A 219 -4.66 -24.62 -40.98
CA GLN A 219 -5.61 -25.30 -41.85
C GLN A 219 -6.20 -24.29 -42.83
N TYR A 220 -6.59 -24.80 -43.98
CA TYR A 220 -7.25 -24.02 -45.01
C TYR A 220 -8.45 -24.76 -45.60
N LYS A 221 -9.37 -24.04 -46.19
CA LYS A 221 -10.45 -24.61 -47.03
C LYS A 221 -10.80 -23.67 -48.15
N SER A 222 -11.44 -24.17 -49.21
CA SER A 222 -12.13 -23.29 -50.15
C SER A 222 -13.35 -22.69 -49.43
N SER A 223 -13.66 -21.43 -49.69
CA SER A 223 -14.83 -20.76 -49.05
C SER A 223 -16.15 -21.43 -49.36
N SER A 224 -16.20 -22.25 -50.45
CA SER A 224 -17.37 -23.08 -50.80
C SER A 224 -17.45 -24.40 -50.02
N ASP A 225 -16.35 -24.84 -49.38
CA ASP A 225 -16.28 -26.14 -48.73
C ASP A 225 -16.63 -26.05 -47.24
N SER A 226 -17.13 -27.15 -46.68
CA SER A 226 -17.48 -27.22 -45.25
C SER A 226 -16.30 -27.69 -44.37
N GLU A 227 -15.34 -28.38 -44.91
CA GLU A 227 -14.26 -29.02 -44.16
C GLU A 227 -12.91 -28.32 -44.39
N TYR A 228 -12.13 -28.22 -43.29
CA TYR A 228 -10.77 -27.68 -43.34
C TYR A 228 -9.77 -28.77 -43.59
N LEU A 229 -8.83 -28.52 -44.51
CA LEU A 229 -7.70 -29.36 -44.83
C LEU A 229 -6.43 -28.88 -44.12
N PRO A 230 -5.51 -29.72 -43.68
CA PRO A 230 -4.28 -29.32 -43.05
C PRO A 230 -3.37 -28.62 -44.03
N MET A 231 -2.87 -27.43 -43.69
CA MET A 231 -1.81 -26.71 -44.38
C MET A 231 -0.43 -27.13 -43.83
N GLY A 232 -0.34 -27.37 -42.54
CA GLY A 232 0.83 -27.82 -41.81
C GLY A 232 0.76 -27.66 -40.32
N THR A 233 1.68 -28.34 -39.62
CA THR A 233 1.86 -28.22 -38.17
C THR A 233 3.35 -28.13 -37.89
N GLY A 234 3.75 -27.19 -37.02
CA GLY A 234 5.15 -26.96 -36.64
C GLY A 234 5.37 -25.67 -35.88
N GLU A 235 6.57 -25.13 -35.97
CA GLU A 235 6.94 -23.86 -35.29
C GLU A 235 6.25 -22.65 -35.92
N LEU A 236 6.28 -21.52 -35.25
CA LEU A 236 5.84 -20.24 -35.78
C LEU A 236 6.62 -19.90 -37.06
N GLY A 237 5.91 -19.53 -38.11
CA GLY A 237 6.56 -19.26 -39.39
C GLY A 237 5.60 -19.24 -40.55
N LYS A 238 6.14 -19.56 -41.73
CA LYS A 238 5.42 -19.54 -43.00
C LYS A 238 5.00 -20.95 -43.40
N TYR A 239 3.71 -21.11 -43.66
CA TYR A 239 3.10 -22.32 -44.17
C TYR A 239 2.55 -22.07 -45.59
N SER A 240 2.65 -23.03 -46.49
CA SER A 240 2.10 -22.84 -47.82
C SER A 240 1.61 -24.14 -48.42
N VAL A 241 0.63 -24.01 -49.31
CA VAL A 241 0.09 -25.09 -50.16
C VAL A 241 0.17 -24.64 -51.59
N LEU A 242 0.60 -25.57 -52.46
CA LEU A 242 0.78 -25.35 -53.89
C LEU A 242 -0.35 -26.02 -54.70
N ASP A 243 -0.49 -25.60 -55.94
CA ASP A 243 -1.40 -26.18 -56.94
C ASP A 243 -2.87 -26.10 -56.60
N LEU A 244 -3.29 -24.99 -55.98
CA LEU A 244 -4.67 -24.72 -55.68
C LEU A 244 -5.42 -24.15 -56.88
N GLN A 245 -6.69 -24.51 -57.00
CA GLN A 245 -7.59 -23.93 -58.02
C GLN A 245 -7.85 -22.46 -57.70
N ARG A 246 -8.17 -21.69 -58.72
CA ARG A 246 -8.53 -20.28 -58.55
C ARG A 246 -9.84 -20.18 -57.80
N GLY A 247 -9.85 -19.44 -56.69
CA GLY A 247 -11.01 -19.24 -55.83
C GLY A 247 -10.63 -18.51 -54.52
N ASP A 248 -11.62 -18.33 -53.68
CA ASP A 248 -11.48 -17.75 -52.35
C ASP A 248 -11.21 -18.87 -51.33
N TYR A 249 -10.30 -18.62 -50.40
CA TYR A 249 -9.89 -19.59 -49.42
C TYR A 249 -9.91 -18.96 -48.00
N ASP A 250 -10.43 -19.73 -47.06
CA ASP A 250 -10.39 -19.39 -45.63
C ASP A 250 -9.21 -20.10 -44.98
N ILE A 251 -8.42 -19.39 -44.18
CA ILE A 251 -7.31 -19.93 -43.41
C ILE A 251 -7.59 -19.74 -41.91
N ARG A 252 -7.32 -20.78 -41.14
CA ARG A 252 -7.33 -20.71 -39.68
C ARG A 252 -6.04 -21.29 -39.10
N ALA A 253 -5.65 -20.74 -37.97
CA ALA A 253 -4.50 -21.29 -37.23
C ALA A 253 -4.85 -21.31 -35.71
N ARG A 254 -4.28 -22.29 -35.03
CA ARG A 254 -4.31 -22.35 -33.56
C ARG A 254 -2.92 -22.61 -33.01
N GLY A 255 -2.60 -21.97 -31.92
CA GLY A 255 -1.45 -22.33 -31.11
C GLY A 255 -1.76 -23.57 -30.28
N ILE A 256 -0.76 -24.38 -30.04
CA ILE A 256 -0.81 -25.59 -29.19
C ILE A 256 0.30 -25.46 -28.16
N ASN A 257 -0.07 -25.66 -26.90
CA ASN A 257 0.85 -25.76 -25.78
C ASN A 257 0.82 -27.20 -25.25
N THR A 258 1.94 -27.73 -24.79
CA THR A 258 2.08 -29.11 -24.30
C THR A 258 1.84 -29.25 -22.77
N PHE A 259 1.37 -28.20 -22.08
CA PHE A 259 1.00 -28.29 -20.66
C PHE A 259 -0.33 -29.00 -20.45
#